data_fcf1b7c0034a7fb91fdd0d17ae993102
#
_entry.id   fcf1b7c0034a7fb91fdd0d17ae993102
#
_cell.length_a   1.000
_cell.length_b   1.000
_cell.length_c   1.000
_cell.angle_alpha   90.00
_cell.angle_beta   90.00
_cell.angle_gamma   90.00
#
_symmetry.space_group_name_H-M   'P 1'
#
loop_
_entity.id
_entity.type
_entity.pdbx_description
1 polymer ?
#
loop_
_entity_poly.entity_id
_entity_poly.type
_entity_poly.pdbx_seq_one_letter_code
_entity_poly.pdbx_strand_id
1 'polypeptide(L)'
;MVGRDRWAGRIRPPGGSSLPLLFFEMNEVRIPAGRATLDGNLTIVDGATAIVFFVHGSGSSRHSPRNQFVARTLNKAGLATLLFDLFTPEEESIDAHTAELRFNIMLLAQRLVHATNWAKQQEQTRNLRIGYFGSSTGGAAALVAAAEIPQDVGAVVSRGGRPDLAGEALPKVQAPTLLIVGGNDDIVIELNEQARDRMRCEVKLEIVPGATHLFEEAGALERVAQLASDWFVTHIGR
;
A
#
# COMPACT_ATOMS: atom_id res chain seq x y z
N MET A 1 -10.48 23.34 18.85
CA MET A 1 -10.07 22.32 19.83
C MET A 1 -10.43 20.98 19.23
N VAL A 2 -9.46 20.28 18.60
CA VAL A 2 -9.67 18.99 17.95
C VAL A 2 -9.25 17.93 18.95
N GLY A 3 -10.20 17.06 19.33
CA GLY A 3 -9.97 15.96 20.27
C GLY A 3 -8.93 14.99 19.69
N ARG A 4 -7.86 14.79 20.45
CA ARG A 4 -6.84 13.77 20.14
C ARG A 4 -7.26 12.49 20.85
N ASP A 5 -7.91 11.59 20.11
CA ASP A 5 -8.05 10.21 20.56
C ASP A 5 -6.74 9.47 20.31
N ARG A 6 -5.91 9.40 21.36
CA ARG A 6 -4.65 8.64 21.34
C ARG A 6 -4.92 7.22 21.78
N TRP A 7 -4.83 6.28 20.88
CA TRP A 7 -4.71 4.86 21.21
C TRP A 7 -3.25 4.44 21.22
N ALA A 8 -2.71 4.15 22.42
CA ALA A 8 -1.39 3.55 22.58
C ALA A 8 -1.55 2.05 22.88
N GLY A 9 -1.12 1.19 21.98
CA GLY A 9 -1.14 -0.27 22.13
C GLY A 9 0.22 -0.82 22.55
N ARG A 10 0.27 -1.66 23.61
CA ARG A 10 1.47 -2.45 23.95
C ARG A 10 1.23 -3.88 23.52
N ILE A 11 2.08 -4.44 22.65
CA ILE A 11 2.06 -5.85 22.34
C ILE A 11 3.40 -6.47 22.79
N ARG A 12 3.33 -7.50 23.66
CA ARG A 12 4.48 -8.38 23.94
C ARG A 12 4.49 -9.51 22.93
N PRO A 13 5.63 -9.81 22.31
CA PRO A 13 5.78 -11.02 21.51
C PRO A 13 5.76 -12.25 22.41
N PRO A 14 5.21 -13.40 21.97
CA PRO A 14 5.31 -14.67 22.68
C PRO A 14 6.72 -15.24 22.50
N GLY A 15 7.42 -15.48 23.62
CA GLY A 15 8.72 -16.13 23.65
C GLY A 15 9.86 -15.21 24.09
N GLY A 16 10.45 -15.53 25.25
CA GLY A 16 11.38 -14.75 26.04
C GLY A 16 12.72 -14.40 25.37
N SER A 17 12.72 -13.46 24.46
CA SER A 17 13.86 -12.66 24.08
C SER A 17 13.50 -11.20 24.31
N SER A 18 14.43 -10.43 24.89
CA SER A 18 14.26 -8.99 25.20
C SER A 18 14.31 -8.14 23.92
N LEU A 19 13.31 -8.32 23.04
CA LEU A 19 13.07 -7.36 21.96
C LEU A 19 12.45 -6.11 22.58
N PRO A 20 12.90 -4.91 22.19
CA PRO A 20 12.32 -3.67 22.65
C PRO A 20 10.82 -3.65 22.34
N LEU A 21 10.03 -3.18 23.30
CA LEU A 21 8.60 -2.93 23.06
C LEU A 21 8.49 -1.87 21.96
N LEU A 22 7.98 -2.27 20.80
CA LEU A 22 7.66 -1.33 19.74
C LEU A 22 6.44 -0.50 20.17
N PHE A 23 6.63 0.78 20.30
CA PHE A 23 5.52 1.72 20.47
C PHE A 23 5.08 2.18 19.09
N PHE A 24 3.76 2.21 18.88
CA PHE A 24 3.17 2.80 17.69
C PHE A 24 2.04 3.75 18.09
N GLU A 25 2.03 4.88 17.41
CA GLU A 25 1.01 5.90 17.57
C GLU A 25 0.21 5.97 16.25
N MET A 26 -1.10 5.76 16.32
CA MET A 26 -2.01 5.93 15.20
C MET A 26 -2.69 7.29 15.31
N ASN A 27 -2.62 8.07 14.25
CA ASN A 27 -3.23 9.38 14.13
C ASN A 27 -4.14 9.43 12.90
N GLU A 28 -5.34 9.97 13.06
CA GLU A 28 -6.13 10.39 11.90
C GLU A 28 -5.49 11.63 11.28
N VAL A 29 -5.38 11.62 9.95
CA VAL A 29 -4.76 12.70 9.17
C VAL A 29 -5.66 13.11 8.02
N ARG A 30 -5.53 14.37 7.61
CA ARG A 30 -6.18 14.91 6.42
C ARG A 30 -5.13 15.31 5.40
N ILE A 31 -5.21 14.74 4.21
CA ILE A 31 -4.22 14.84 3.17
C ILE A 31 -4.74 15.74 2.05
N PRO A 32 -4.15 16.94 1.84
CA PRO A 32 -4.50 17.78 0.70
C PRO A 32 -4.10 17.10 -0.62
N ALA A 33 -5.05 16.96 -1.54
CA ALA A 33 -4.86 16.32 -2.83
C ALA A 33 -5.52 17.14 -3.96
N GLY A 34 -4.88 18.24 -4.34
CA GLY A 34 -5.44 19.21 -5.27
C GLY A 34 -6.64 19.94 -4.68
N ARG A 35 -7.82 19.74 -5.25
CA ARG A 35 -9.07 20.34 -4.75
C ARG A 35 -9.75 19.48 -3.66
N ALA A 36 -9.31 18.26 -3.49
CA ALA A 36 -9.86 17.33 -2.51
C ALA A 36 -9.00 17.31 -1.24
N THR A 37 -9.61 16.87 -0.15
CA THR A 37 -8.92 16.49 1.08
C THR A 37 -9.30 15.06 1.40
N LEU A 38 -8.30 14.19 1.51
CA LEU A 38 -8.48 12.76 1.74
C LEU A 38 -8.27 12.45 3.22
N ASP A 39 -9.08 11.57 3.75
CA ASP A 39 -8.93 11.08 5.12
C ASP A 39 -7.94 9.91 5.15
N GLY A 40 -7.10 9.85 6.20
CA GLY A 40 -6.11 8.81 6.36
C GLY A 40 -5.85 8.44 7.82
N ASN A 41 -5.29 7.24 8.01
CA ASN A 41 -4.81 6.72 9.28
C ASN A 41 -3.29 6.51 9.16
N LEU A 42 -2.53 7.39 9.81
CA LEU A 42 -1.07 7.33 9.85
C LEU A 42 -0.64 6.59 11.12
N THR A 43 0.10 5.50 10.98
CA THR A 43 0.72 4.79 12.10
C THR A 43 2.23 4.98 12.04
N ILE A 44 2.79 5.66 13.05
CA ILE A 44 4.22 5.80 13.24
C ILE A 44 4.70 4.73 14.19
N VAL A 45 5.80 4.08 13.84
CA VAL A 45 6.50 3.10 14.67
C VAL A 45 7.82 3.73 15.12
N ASP A 46 8.13 3.61 16.40
CA ASP A 46 9.38 4.16 16.95
C ASP A 46 10.60 3.57 16.24
N GLY A 47 11.48 4.45 15.78
CA GLY A 47 12.68 4.06 15.04
C GLY A 47 12.42 3.61 13.60
N ALA A 48 11.20 3.80 13.06
CA ALA A 48 10.93 3.48 11.66
C ALA A 48 11.84 4.28 10.72
N THR A 49 12.38 3.59 9.71
CA THR A 49 13.20 4.17 8.64
C THR A 49 12.45 4.28 7.32
N ALA A 50 11.26 3.68 7.26
CA ALA A 50 10.41 3.68 6.08
C ALA A 50 8.92 3.72 6.43
N ILE A 51 8.12 4.15 5.46
CA ILE A 51 6.66 4.21 5.52
C ILE A 51 6.06 3.57 4.27
N VAL A 52 4.98 2.79 4.46
CA VAL A 52 4.26 2.14 3.36
C VAL A 52 2.87 2.75 3.23
N PHE A 53 2.55 3.22 2.03
CA PHE A 53 1.24 3.77 1.66
C PHE A 53 0.35 2.69 1.10
N PHE A 54 -0.86 2.57 1.62
CA PHE A 54 -1.84 1.58 1.18
C PHE A 54 -2.80 2.20 0.15
N VAL A 55 -2.72 1.69 -1.07
CA VAL A 55 -3.55 2.09 -2.21
C VAL A 55 -4.63 1.05 -2.40
N HIS A 56 -5.81 1.31 -1.88
CA HIS A 56 -6.91 0.35 -1.91
C HIS A 56 -7.50 0.16 -3.31
N GLY A 57 -8.16 -0.98 -3.52
CA GLY A 57 -8.87 -1.27 -4.76
C GLY A 57 -10.29 -0.72 -4.81
N SER A 58 -10.97 -0.99 -5.90
CA SER A 58 -12.37 -0.60 -6.15
C SER A 58 -13.30 -1.07 -5.03
N GLY A 59 -14.19 -0.18 -4.57
CA GLY A 59 -15.17 -0.47 -3.52
C GLY A 59 -14.56 -0.76 -2.14
N SER A 60 -13.32 -0.33 -1.90
CA SER A 60 -12.59 -0.48 -0.65
C SER A 60 -12.21 0.89 -0.08
N SER A 61 -11.64 0.93 1.15
CA SER A 61 -11.25 2.15 1.83
C SER A 61 -10.08 1.89 2.78
N ARG A 62 -9.64 2.94 3.50
CA ARG A 62 -8.68 2.84 4.62
C ARG A 62 -9.13 1.88 5.72
N HIS A 63 -10.43 1.55 5.78
CA HIS A 63 -11.01 0.63 6.77
C HIS A 63 -10.99 -0.83 6.31
N SER A 64 -10.46 -1.17 5.14
CA SER A 64 -10.35 -2.55 4.66
C SER A 64 -9.70 -3.47 5.69
N PRO A 65 -10.38 -4.51 6.20
CA PRO A 65 -9.81 -5.42 7.19
C PRO A 65 -8.55 -6.12 6.69
N ARG A 66 -8.50 -6.44 5.39
CA ARG A 66 -7.35 -7.08 4.74
C ARG A 66 -6.14 -6.14 4.71
N ASN A 67 -6.33 -4.88 4.30
CA ASN A 67 -5.23 -3.91 4.28
C ASN A 67 -4.75 -3.59 5.69
N GLN A 68 -5.67 -3.46 6.65
CA GLN A 68 -5.32 -3.26 8.05
C GLN A 68 -4.53 -4.44 8.65
N PHE A 69 -4.85 -5.68 8.24
CA PHE A 69 -4.10 -6.87 8.67
C PHE A 69 -2.65 -6.81 8.16
N VAL A 70 -2.45 -6.53 6.86
CA VAL A 70 -1.11 -6.37 6.28
C VAL A 70 -0.37 -5.21 6.96
N ALA A 71 -1.02 -4.04 7.13
CA ALA A 71 -0.41 -2.88 7.78
C ALA A 71 0.08 -3.19 9.19
N ARG A 72 -0.72 -3.90 10.01
CA ARG A 72 -0.29 -4.34 11.35
C ARG A 72 0.94 -5.26 11.31
N THR A 73 1.05 -6.09 10.28
CA THR A 73 2.23 -6.96 10.10
C THR A 73 3.47 -6.12 9.76
N LEU A 74 3.33 -5.13 8.88
CA LEU A 74 4.41 -4.18 8.55
C LEU A 74 4.82 -3.34 9.77
N ASN A 75 3.85 -2.88 10.58
CA ASN A 75 4.16 -2.15 11.81
C ASN A 75 4.96 -3.00 12.81
N LYS A 76 4.63 -4.30 12.95
CA LYS A 76 5.43 -5.24 13.77
C LYS A 76 6.85 -5.45 13.24
N ALA A 77 7.06 -5.25 11.94
CA ALA A 77 8.38 -5.31 11.32
C ALA A 77 9.13 -3.95 11.38
N GLY A 78 8.60 -2.94 12.09
CA GLY A 78 9.24 -1.64 12.27
C GLY A 78 9.00 -0.64 11.15
N LEU A 79 8.03 -0.87 10.27
CA LEU A 79 7.66 0.03 9.20
C LEU A 79 6.45 0.89 9.60
N ALA A 80 6.51 2.19 9.37
CA ALA A 80 5.34 3.07 9.47
C ALA A 80 4.36 2.78 8.34
N THR A 81 3.07 3.11 8.52
CA THR A 81 2.05 2.89 7.49
C THR A 81 1.08 4.05 7.38
N LEU A 82 0.62 4.32 6.15
CA LEU A 82 -0.45 5.26 5.86
C LEU A 82 -1.55 4.53 5.07
N LEU A 83 -2.70 4.32 5.70
CA LEU A 83 -3.93 3.88 5.04
C LEU A 83 -4.79 5.12 4.80
N PHE A 84 -5.15 5.40 3.57
CA PHE A 84 -5.94 6.59 3.26
C PHE A 84 -6.98 6.27 2.17
N ASP A 85 -8.04 7.06 2.16
CA ASP A 85 -9.08 6.94 1.13
C ASP A 85 -8.63 7.68 -0.14
N LEU A 86 -8.86 7.05 -1.28
CA LEU A 86 -8.52 7.64 -2.59
C LEU A 86 -9.61 8.59 -3.09
N PHE A 87 -10.78 8.58 -2.46
CA PHE A 87 -11.92 9.43 -2.78
C PHE A 87 -12.38 10.22 -1.56
N THR A 88 -13.00 11.37 -1.80
CA THR A 88 -13.80 12.04 -0.78
C THR A 88 -15.13 11.30 -0.61
N PRO A 89 -15.87 11.51 0.49
CA PRO A 89 -17.20 10.93 0.67
C PRO A 89 -18.18 11.25 -0.48
N GLU A 90 -18.08 12.45 -1.05
CA GLU A 90 -18.90 12.88 -2.18
C GLU A 90 -18.52 12.13 -3.46
N GLU A 91 -17.21 12.00 -3.73
CA GLU A 91 -16.69 11.23 -4.87
C GLU A 91 -17.06 9.74 -4.74
N GLU A 92 -16.97 9.17 -3.55
CA GLU A 92 -17.37 7.77 -3.29
C GLU A 92 -18.87 7.57 -3.52
N SER A 93 -19.71 8.52 -3.10
CA SER A 93 -21.15 8.47 -3.37
C SER A 93 -21.45 8.48 -4.88
N ILE A 94 -20.75 9.29 -5.65
CA ILE A 94 -20.89 9.33 -7.12
C ILE A 94 -20.40 8.01 -7.72
N ASP A 95 -19.21 7.54 -7.31
CA ASP A 95 -18.60 6.32 -7.85
C ASP A 95 -19.40 5.05 -7.53
N ALA A 96 -20.12 5.03 -6.40
CA ALA A 96 -21.02 3.93 -6.05
C ALA A 96 -22.11 3.70 -7.12
N HIS A 97 -22.51 4.76 -7.84
CA HIS A 97 -23.55 4.70 -8.87
C HIS A 97 -22.98 4.59 -10.29
N THR A 98 -21.83 5.24 -10.55
CA THR A 98 -21.26 5.35 -11.90
C THR A 98 -20.14 4.36 -12.18
N ALA A 99 -19.40 3.95 -11.14
CA ALA A 99 -18.18 3.17 -11.22
C ALA A 99 -17.05 3.80 -12.07
N GLU A 100 -17.13 5.09 -12.39
CA GLU A 100 -16.19 5.77 -13.28
C GLU A 100 -14.85 6.08 -12.60
N LEU A 101 -14.89 6.50 -11.33
CA LEU A 101 -13.68 6.96 -10.63
C LEU A 101 -12.77 5.80 -10.22
N ARG A 102 -13.35 4.65 -9.81
CA ARG A 102 -12.59 3.47 -9.34
C ARG A 102 -11.69 2.83 -10.40
N PHE A 103 -11.97 3.10 -11.68
CA PHE A 103 -11.15 2.65 -12.81
C PHE A 103 -10.34 3.78 -13.45
N ASN A 104 -10.43 5.00 -12.93
CA ASN A 104 -9.60 6.11 -13.37
C ASN A 104 -8.21 6.02 -12.69
N ILE A 105 -7.36 5.15 -13.23
CA ILE A 105 -6.03 4.85 -12.66
C ILE A 105 -5.18 6.11 -12.54
N MET A 106 -5.30 7.05 -13.49
CA MET A 106 -4.54 8.30 -13.43
C MET A 106 -4.98 9.18 -12.26
N LEU A 107 -6.28 9.27 -11.96
CA LEU A 107 -6.76 9.98 -10.79
C LEU A 107 -6.23 9.34 -9.50
N LEU A 108 -6.33 8.01 -9.39
CA LEU A 108 -5.85 7.28 -8.21
C LEU A 108 -4.33 7.48 -8.01
N ALA A 109 -3.55 7.43 -9.09
CA ALA A 109 -2.11 7.68 -9.05
C ALA A 109 -1.79 9.13 -8.62
N GLN A 110 -2.49 10.13 -9.14
CA GLN A 110 -2.33 11.53 -8.72
C GLN A 110 -2.65 11.72 -7.23
N ARG A 111 -3.70 11.07 -6.70
CA ARG A 111 -4.01 11.08 -5.26
C ARG A 111 -2.85 10.52 -4.42
N LEU A 112 -2.23 9.44 -4.89
CA LEU A 112 -1.07 8.84 -4.23
C LEU A 112 0.16 9.76 -4.29
N VAL A 113 0.43 10.40 -5.44
CA VAL A 113 1.51 11.41 -5.57
C VAL A 113 1.28 12.58 -4.62
N HIS A 114 0.04 13.08 -4.49
CA HIS A 114 -0.28 14.13 -3.52
C HIS A 114 -0.04 13.67 -2.08
N ALA A 115 -0.45 12.44 -1.73
CA ALA A 115 -0.21 11.89 -0.40
C ALA A 115 1.30 11.75 -0.11
N THR A 116 2.08 11.34 -1.10
CA THR A 116 3.54 11.26 -1.03
C THR A 116 4.16 12.63 -0.77
N ASN A 117 3.78 13.65 -1.53
CA ASN A 117 4.28 15.01 -1.36
C ASN A 117 3.88 15.60 0.00
N TRP A 118 2.66 15.31 0.47
CA TRP A 118 2.22 15.70 1.80
C TRP A 118 3.09 15.06 2.90
N ALA A 119 3.35 13.75 2.83
CA ALA A 119 4.14 13.05 3.84
C ALA A 119 5.60 13.55 3.88
N LYS A 120 6.17 13.92 2.75
CA LYS A 120 7.52 14.53 2.68
C LYS A 120 7.61 15.90 3.36
N GLN A 121 6.48 16.53 3.69
CA GLN A 121 6.42 17.79 4.41
C GLN A 121 6.12 17.63 5.91
N GLN A 122 5.71 16.43 6.35
CA GLN A 122 5.40 16.20 7.77
C GLN A 122 6.67 15.88 8.55
N GLU A 123 6.82 16.45 9.73
CA GLU A 123 8.00 16.24 10.58
C GLU A 123 8.26 14.75 10.87
N GLN A 124 7.20 13.98 11.09
CA GLN A 124 7.28 12.57 11.46
C GLN A 124 7.63 11.64 10.29
N THR A 125 7.41 12.06 9.03
CA THR A 125 7.54 11.17 7.86
C THR A 125 8.50 11.68 6.78
N ARG A 126 8.92 12.95 6.81
CA ARG A 126 9.73 13.56 5.76
C ARG A 126 11.06 12.87 5.46
N ASN A 127 11.61 12.16 6.44
CA ASN A 127 12.89 11.46 6.32
C ASN A 127 12.72 9.94 6.12
N LEU A 128 11.49 9.44 6.05
CA LEU A 128 11.23 8.01 5.85
C LEU A 128 11.28 7.67 4.37
N ARG A 129 11.87 6.51 4.05
CA ARG A 129 11.82 5.94 2.70
C ARG A 129 10.40 5.45 2.42
N ILE A 130 9.93 5.64 1.20
CA ILE A 130 8.54 5.40 0.84
C ILE A 130 8.40 4.13 0.02
N GLY A 131 7.44 3.28 0.41
CA GLY A 131 6.97 2.14 -0.35
C GLY A 131 5.47 2.24 -0.61
N TYR A 132 5.00 1.57 -1.66
CA TYR A 132 3.59 1.48 -2.01
C TYR A 132 3.08 0.05 -1.94
N PHE A 133 1.96 -0.16 -1.27
CA PHE A 133 1.22 -1.42 -1.25
C PHE A 133 -0.14 -1.20 -1.93
N GLY A 134 -0.28 -1.69 -3.16
CA GLY A 134 -1.50 -1.55 -3.96
C GLY A 134 -2.32 -2.84 -4.03
N SER A 135 -3.64 -2.72 -3.99
CA SER A 135 -4.57 -3.85 -4.12
C SER A 135 -5.45 -3.67 -5.35
N SER A 136 -5.61 -4.71 -6.19
CA SER A 136 -6.45 -4.66 -7.39
C SER A 136 -6.11 -3.43 -8.27
N THR A 137 -7.06 -2.54 -8.58
CA THR A 137 -6.81 -1.26 -9.30
C THR A 137 -5.79 -0.37 -8.60
N GLY A 138 -5.71 -0.42 -7.27
CA GLY A 138 -4.68 0.29 -6.50
C GLY A 138 -3.25 -0.17 -6.80
N GLY A 139 -3.06 -1.43 -7.24
CA GLY A 139 -1.78 -1.92 -7.73
C GLY A 139 -1.30 -1.17 -8.98
N ALA A 140 -2.21 -0.95 -9.94
CA ALA A 140 -1.91 -0.15 -11.13
C ALA A 140 -1.59 1.31 -10.78
N ALA A 141 -2.41 1.92 -9.90
CA ALA A 141 -2.18 3.29 -9.45
C ALA A 141 -0.83 3.46 -8.76
N ALA A 142 -0.42 2.48 -7.93
CA ALA A 142 0.88 2.47 -7.29
C ALA A 142 2.04 2.43 -8.30
N LEU A 143 1.92 1.63 -9.37
CA LEU A 143 2.91 1.55 -10.43
C LEU A 143 2.99 2.83 -11.27
N VAL A 144 1.84 3.43 -11.60
CA VAL A 144 1.80 4.71 -12.33
C VAL A 144 2.44 5.82 -11.48
N ALA A 145 2.09 5.93 -10.20
CA ALA A 145 2.69 6.91 -9.31
C ALA A 145 4.20 6.70 -9.13
N ALA A 146 4.64 5.44 -8.97
CA ALA A 146 6.07 5.11 -8.87
C ALA A 146 6.85 5.45 -10.15
N ALA A 147 6.22 5.36 -11.32
CA ALA A 147 6.81 5.78 -12.58
C ALA A 147 6.85 7.30 -12.74
N GLU A 148 5.91 8.04 -12.15
CA GLU A 148 5.83 9.50 -12.19
C GLU A 148 6.88 10.17 -11.28
N ILE A 149 7.10 9.61 -10.08
CA ILE A 149 8.05 10.14 -9.09
C ILE A 149 9.09 9.08 -8.68
N PRO A 150 9.90 8.55 -9.62
CA PRO A 150 10.75 7.38 -9.40
C PRO A 150 11.83 7.57 -8.34
N GLN A 151 12.22 8.82 -8.05
CA GLN A 151 13.23 9.12 -7.02
C GLN A 151 12.68 9.06 -5.59
N ASP A 152 11.35 9.08 -5.43
CA ASP A 152 10.70 9.12 -4.14
C ASP A 152 10.21 7.74 -3.67
N VAL A 153 10.11 6.77 -4.57
CA VAL A 153 9.53 5.44 -4.29
C VAL A 153 10.61 4.38 -4.31
N GLY A 154 10.86 3.77 -3.15
CA GLY A 154 11.91 2.77 -2.97
C GLY A 154 11.47 1.32 -3.20
N ALA A 155 10.17 1.01 -3.11
CA ALA A 155 9.65 -0.33 -3.38
C ALA A 155 8.14 -0.30 -3.64
N VAL A 156 7.64 -1.26 -4.43
CA VAL A 156 6.21 -1.46 -4.69
C VAL A 156 5.84 -2.92 -4.41
N VAL A 157 4.69 -3.13 -3.78
CA VAL A 157 4.02 -4.44 -3.67
C VAL A 157 2.62 -4.31 -4.26
N SER A 158 2.27 -5.19 -5.18
CA SER A 158 0.94 -5.30 -5.80
C SER A 158 0.29 -6.61 -5.39
N ARG A 159 -0.81 -6.56 -4.64
CA ARG A 159 -1.56 -7.72 -4.18
C ARG A 159 -2.84 -7.91 -4.99
N GLY A 160 -2.95 -9.04 -5.71
CA GLY A 160 -4.08 -9.28 -6.63
C GLY A 160 -4.29 -8.11 -7.57
N GLY A 161 -3.18 -7.47 -7.97
CA GLY A 161 -3.22 -6.22 -8.70
C GLY A 161 -3.54 -6.40 -10.17
N ARG A 162 -3.94 -5.29 -10.78
CA ARG A 162 -4.18 -5.14 -12.22
C ARG A 162 -3.06 -4.28 -12.84
N PRO A 163 -1.79 -4.76 -12.83
CA PRO A 163 -0.65 -4.00 -13.34
C PRO A 163 -0.77 -3.69 -14.83
N ASP A 164 -1.53 -4.48 -15.58
CA ASP A 164 -1.88 -4.22 -16.98
C ASP A 164 -2.49 -2.83 -17.19
N LEU A 165 -3.27 -2.33 -16.24
CA LEU A 165 -3.89 -1.00 -16.28
C LEU A 165 -2.87 0.15 -16.12
N ALA A 166 -1.64 -0.13 -15.69
CA ALA A 166 -0.57 0.87 -15.66
C ALA A 166 0.03 1.16 -17.05
N GLY A 167 -0.23 0.31 -18.04
CA GLY A 167 0.05 0.56 -19.47
C GLY A 167 1.49 1.00 -19.73
N GLU A 168 1.65 2.18 -20.30
CA GLU A 168 2.94 2.77 -20.69
C GLU A 168 3.80 3.25 -19.49
N ALA A 169 3.29 3.18 -18.26
CA ALA A 169 4.08 3.46 -17.07
C ALA A 169 5.00 2.28 -16.69
N LEU A 170 4.61 1.02 -17.02
CA LEU A 170 5.34 -0.18 -16.63
C LEU A 170 6.86 -0.12 -16.91
N PRO A 171 7.34 0.19 -18.14
CA PRO A 171 8.76 0.23 -18.42
C PRO A 171 9.50 1.41 -17.77
N LYS A 172 8.78 2.36 -17.14
CA LYS A 172 9.33 3.54 -16.48
C LYS A 172 9.46 3.37 -14.96
N VAL A 173 8.84 2.33 -14.38
CA VAL A 173 8.98 2.01 -12.96
C VAL A 173 10.43 1.66 -12.68
N GLN A 174 11.04 2.32 -11.69
CA GLN A 174 12.40 2.05 -11.25
C GLN A 174 12.43 1.28 -9.91
N ALA A 175 11.39 1.44 -9.11
CA ALA A 175 11.29 0.79 -7.80
C ALA A 175 11.21 -0.74 -7.94
N PRO A 176 12.00 -1.51 -7.16
CA PRO A 176 11.81 -2.95 -7.03
C PRO A 176 10.35 -3.29 -6.74
N THR A 177 9.78 -4.22 -7.51
CA THR A 177 8.35 -4.50 -7.49
C THR A 177 8.07 -5.97 -7.21
N LEU A 178 7.20 -6.24 -6.23
CA LEU A 178 6.66 -7.56 -5.94
C LEU A 178 5.20 -7.63 -6.39
N LEU A 179 4.90 -8.58 -7.27
CA LEU A 179 3.56 -8.93 -7.72
C LEU A 179 3.11 -10.18 -6.97
N ILE A 180 2.01 -10.11 -6.21
CA ILE A 180 1.46 -11.25 -5.46
C ILE A 180 0.09 -11.57 -6.01
N VAL A 181 -0.12 -12.80 -6.48
CA VAL A 181 -1.36 -13.24 -7.12
C VAL A 181 -1.85 -14.54 -6.48
N GLY A 182 -3.16 -14.70 -6.38
CA GLY A 182 -3.76 -15.97 -5.94
C GLY A 182 -3.65 -17.05 -7.01
N GLY A 183 -3.31 -18.28 -6.60
CA GLY A 183 -3.13 -19.40 -7.53
C GLY A 183 -4.40 -19.87 -8.24
N ASN A 184 -5.58 -19.44 -7.76
CA ASN A 184 -6.87 -19.70 -8.39
C ASN A 184 -7.43 -18.45 -9.11
N ASP A 185 -6.58 -17.47 -9.43
CA ASP A 185 -6.95 -16.24 -10.15
C ASP A 185 -6.24 -16.20 -11.51
N ASP A 186 -6.54 -17.19 -12.37
CA ASP A 186 -5.81 -17.47 -13.62
C ASP A 186 -5.68 -16.24 -14.52
N ILE A 187 -6.76 -15.48 -14.69
CA ILE A 187 -6.75 -14.25 -15.52
C ILE A 187 -5.78 -13.22 -14.96
N VAL A 188 -5.77 -13.03 -13.64
CA VAL A 188 -4.89 -12.06 -13.01
C VAL A 188 -3.44 -12.54 -13.01
N ILE A 189 -3.18 -13.86 -12.94
CA ILE A 189 -1.83 -14.42 -13.13
C ILE A 189 -1.30 -14.02 -14.50
N GLU A 190 -2.03 -14.30 -15.58
CA GLU A 190 -1.62 -13.96 -16.94
C GLU A 190 -1.33 -12.45 -17.10
N LEU A 191 -2.22 -11.58 -16.57
CA LEU A 191 -2.04 -10.13 -16.63
C LEU A 191 -0.80 -9.65 -15.87
N ASN A 192 -0.44 -10.31 -14.76
CA ASN A 192 0.76 -9.99 -14.00
C ASN A 192 2.03 -10.49 -14.69
N GLU A 193 1.99 -11.66 -15.36
CA GLU A 193 3.10 -12.14 -16.18
C GLU A 193 3.39 -11.20 -17.36
N GLN A 194 2.35 -10.80 -18.09
CA GLN A 194 2.49 -9.84 -19.20
C GLN A 194 3.04 -8.48 -18.71
N ALA A 195 2.59 -8.00 -17.56
CA ALA A 195 3.09 -6.75 -16.99
C ALA A 195 4.54 -6.87 -16.54
N ARG A 196 4.92 -7.96 -15.87
CA ARG A 196 6.30 -8.25 -15.47
C ARG A 196 7.25 -8.19 -16.68
N ASP A 197 6.87 -8.79 -17.80
CA ASP A 197 7.72 -8.86 -19.00
C ASP A 197 7.93 -7.47 -19.66
N ARG A 198 7.09 -6.48 -19.32
CA ARG A 198 7.22 -5.07 -19.77
C ARG A 198 8.03 -4.20 -18.81
N MET A 199 8.19 -4.60 -17.57
CA MET A 199 8.94 -3.85 -16.57
C MET A 199 10.45 -4.04 -16.75
N ARG A 200 11.23 -3.02 -16.35
CA ARG A 200 12.70 -3.02 -16.48
C ARG A 200 13.43 -2.97 -15.14
N CYS A 201 12.70 -2.75 -14.06
CA CYS A 201 13.24 -2.82 -12.70
C CYS A 201 13.35 -4.28 -12.23
N GLU A 202 13.85 -4.48 -11.02
CA GLU A 202 13.73 -5.77 -10.32
C GLU A 202 12.25 -6.08 -10.10
N VAL A 203 11.76 -7.21 -10.67
CA VAL A 203 10.38 -7.66 -10.50
C VAL A 203 10.34 -9.12 -10.08
N LYS A 204 9.56 -9.39 -9.02
CA LYS A 204 9.27 -10.75 -8.59
C LYS A 204 7.77 -11.01 -8.67
N LEU A 205 7.38 -12.16 -9.22
CA LEU A 205 6.00 -12.64 -9.21
C LEU A 205 5.91 -13.82 -8.23
N GLU A 206 5.03 -13.70 -7.24
CA GLU A 206 4.73 -14.73 -6.24
C GLU A 206 3.28 -15.18 -6.38
N ILE A 207 3.11 -16.47 -6.62
CA ILE A 207 1.80 -17.12 -6.67
C ILE A 207 1.52 -17.75 -5.31
N VAL A 208 0.38 -17.39 -4.68
CA VAL A 208 -0.07 -17.98 -3.43
C VAL A 208 -0.97 -19.17 -3.74
N PRO A 209 -0.51 -20.42 -3.55
CA PRO A 209 -1.27 -21.60 -3.97
C PRO A 209 -2.63 -21.66 -3.30
N GLY A 210 -3.68 -21.99 -4.08
CA GLY A 210 -5.05 -22.16 -3.59
C GLY A 210 -5.79 -20.87 -3.24
N ALA A 211 -5.12 -19.72 -3.23
CA ALA A 211 -5.76 -18.45 -2.94
C ALA A 211 -6.54 -17.92 -4.15
N THR A 212 -7.69 -17.31 -3.89
CA THR A 212 -8.48 -16.55 -4.86
C THR A 212 -8.05 -15.06 -4.86
N HIS A 213 -8.73 -14.22 -5.63
CA HIS A 213 -8.43 -12.79 -5.77
C HIS A 213 -8.38 -12.02 -4.44
N LEU A 214 -9.22 -12.40 -3.48
CA LEU A 214 -9.33 -11.69 -2.20
C LEU A 214 -8.45 -12.26 -1.09
N PHE A 215 -7.80 -13.42 -1.31
CA PHE A 215 -6.94 -14.09 -0.31
C PHE A 215 -7.69 -14.38 1.00
N GLU A 216 -8.92 -14.89 0.89
CA GLU A 216 -9.79 -15.19 2.05
C GLU A 216 -9.54 -16.59 2.61
N GLU A 217 -8.82 -17.43 1.89
CA GLU A 217 -8.46 -18.78 2.29
C GLU A 217 -7.48 -18.76 3.47
N ALA A 218 -7.61 -19.78 4.33
CA ALA A 218 -6.80 -19.88 5.54
C ALA A 218 -5.28 -19.81 5.23
N GLY A 219 -4.58 -18.87 5.86
CA GLY A 219 -3.15 -18.65 5.68
C GLY A 219 -2.77 -17.83 4.43
N ALA A 220 -3.70 -17.57 3.52
CA ALA A 220 -3.39 -16.84 2.28
C ALA A 220 -3.02 -15.38 2.55
N LEU A 221 -3.80 -14.69 3.37
CA LEU A 221 -3.53 -13.29 3.71
C LEU A 221 -2.29 -13.15 4.59
N GLU A 222 -2.04 -14.10 5.49
CA GLU A 222 -0.81 -14.17 6.28
C GLU A 222 0.42 -14.31 5.37
N ARG A 223 0.33 -15.15 4.33
CA ARG A 223 1.39 -15.30 3.33
C ARG A 223 1.64 -13.99 2.57
N VAL A 224 0.59 -13.31 2.15
CA VAL A 224 0.70 -11.98 1.52
C VAL A 224 1.40 -11.00 2.45
N ALA A 225 0.98 -10.93 3.71
CA ALA A 225 1.54 -9.99 4.68
C ALA A 225 3.04 -10.27 4.95
N GLN A 226 3.43 -11.54 5.03
CA GLN A 226 4.83 -11.94 5.19
C GLN A 226 5.66 -11.57 3.97
N LEU A 227 5.20 -11.90 2.76
CA LEU A 227 5.88 -11.56 1.50
C LEU A 227 6.07 -10.05 1.36
N ALA A 228 5.03 -9.26 1.66
CA ALA A 228 5.10 -7.80 1.62
C ALA A 228 6.09 -7.25 2.66
N SER A 229 6.05 -7.79 3.87
CA SER A 229 6.97 -7.39 4.95
C SER A 229 8.43 -7.64 4.57
N ASP A 230 8.75 -8.85 4.10
CA ASP A 230 10.10 -9.23 3.69
C ASP A 230 10.60 -8.35 2.55
N TRP A 231 9.73 -8.04 1.58
CA TRP A 231 10.06 -7.17 0.45
C TRP A 231 10.38 -5.75 0.89
N PHE A 232 9.51 -5.13 1.69
CA PHE A 232 9.73 -3.76 2.14
C PHE A 232 10.92 -3.65 3.10
N VAL A 233 11.10 -4.59 4.04
CA VAL A 233 12.26 -4.60 4.92
C VAL A 233 13.56 -4.70 4.13
N THR A 234 13.59 -5.52 3.07
CA THR A 234 14.78 -5.69 2.21
C THR A 234 15.13 -4.43 1.44
N HIS A 235 14.14 -3.77 0.83
CA HIS A 235 14.39 -2.69 -0.12
C HIS A 235 14.35 -1.28 0.51
N ILE A 236 13.57 -1.08 1.57
CA ILE A 236 13.41 0.23 2.20
C ILE A 236 13.57 0.24 3.73
N GLY A 237 13.67 -0.91 4.39
CA GLY A 237 13.69 -1.03 5.86
C GLY A 237 15.05 -0.77 6.52
N ARG A 238 16.13 -0.51 5.75
CA ARG A 238 17.50 -0.35 6.29
C ARG A 238 17.97 1.09 6.28
#